data_2cbac1f1d50c86bdf593307c6dbdec3a
#
_entry.id   2cbac1f1d50c86bdf593307c6dbdec3a
#
_cell.length_a   1.000
_cell.length_b   1.000
_cell.length_c   1.000
_cell.angle_alpha   90.00
_cell.angle_beta   90.00
_cell.angle_gamma   90.00
#
_symmetry.space_group_name_H-M   'P 1'
#
loop_
_entity.id
_entity.type
_entity.pdbx_description
1 polymer ?
#
loop_
_entity_poly.entity_id
_entity_poly.type
_entity_poly.pdbx_seq_one_letter_code
_entity_poly.pdbx_strand_id
1 'polypeptide(L)'
;LVFYLDGKDKAAVAYRHKEEVQVLKEVSFPHGCDQEYRLKVDCDGRIAKVYVDDQELFRVEDDLVARGGKVGITADCPSRFADFKVCVSEKTKQEIEVAELAVKETETEEMKKHPKMKLWKKIDLKNFGTSRQIRFGHLTGTDEWYVVLAQMQKRVSRDAYGFISCLTAIDLEGNVLWQLGEPSDKTEELGKVSADMAFQVYDIDGDGRDEVIVGWDFEIRILDGRTGTIKKSAKTPFSDDDDADLIGVPYQIYAFERINPDGIRICNFRGKERPADILIKDRYCRIYALDEDLNVMWKFKSPTNTGHCPLPIDIDGDGKDELLVGYKLLDSDGQMLWSYPISEDHTDEIVAGKWMPGEDEGHFACVSGTEGFFIGDFYGNIVARDMVGHAQRVSIANYCPEREGREIVVTNFWGHQGVIFLYDCYGNQIWEMENEMNGNILAPVNWDGDGTELILTNADAKKGGLLNGRGVRAVEFPDDGHPVLCCESLDLTGDERDELVVWDYHSMYIYTQDDCPKEQTYHPVQFPIYNASNYRGEYSYPDASYLDFHADKEKMKANRK
;
A
#
# COMPACT_ATOMS: atom_id res chain seq x y z
N LEU A 1 3.67 5.38 -26.55
CA LEU A 1 3.10 6.29 -27.55
C LEU A 1 1.60 6.31 -27.46
N VAL A 2 1.00 7.49 -27.57
CA VAL A 2 -0.45 7.68 -27.60
C VAL A 2 -0.83 8.34 -28.91
N PHE A 3 -1.69 7.70 -29.68
CA PHE A 3 -2.40 8.35 -30.78
C PHE A 3 -3.78 8.77 -30.26
N TYR A 4 -4.14 10.04 -30.46
CA TYR A 4 -5.42 10.56 -29.99
C TYR A 4 -6.05 11.56 -30.94
N LEU A 5 -7.37 11.63 -30.87
CA LEU A 5 -8.16 12.73 -31.41
C LEU A 5 -8.53 13.65 -30.24
N ASP A 6 -8.22 14.92 -30.35
CA ASP A 6 -8.64 15.87 -29.33
C ASP A 6 -9.98 16.52 -29.71
N GLY A 7 -10.75 16.97 -28.73
CA GLY A 7 -12.06 17.55 -28.92
C GLY A 7 -12.10 18.88 -29.67
N LYS A 8 -11.00 19.28 -30.34
CA LYS A 8 -10.78 20.60 -30.95
C LYS A 8 -10.28 20.55 -32.41
N ASP A 9 -10.66 19.55 -33.17
CA ASP A 9 -10.28 19.41 -34.56
C ASP A 9 -8.81 19.04 -34.82
N LYS A 10 -8.20 18.25 -33.95
CA LYS A 10 -6.82 17.80 -34.08
C LYS A 10 -6.68 16.30 -33.95
N ALA A 11 -5.69 15.77 -34.63
CA ALA A 11 -5.17 14.42 -34.43
C ALA A 11 -3.67 14.50 -34.14
N ALA A 12 -3.20 13.75 -33.13
CA ALA A 12 -1.82 13.82 -32.72
C ALA A 12 -1.25 12.46 -32.30
N VAL A 13 0.07 12.37 -32.38
CA VAL A 13 0.87 11.34 -31.71
C VAL A 13 1.74 12.01 -30.66
N ALA A 14 1.67 11.51 -29.43
CA ALA A 14 2.52 11.94 -28.34
C ALA A 14 3.24 10.75 -27.70
N TYR A 15 4.39 11.02 -27.15
CA TYR A 15 5.05 10.15 -26.16
C TYR A 15 4.66 10.63 -24.79
N ARG A 16 4.18 9.72 -23.96
CA ARG A 16 3.90 9.98 -22.55
C ARG A 16 4.73 9.05 -21.69
N HIS A 17 5.44 9.63 -20.73
CA HIS A 17 6.14 8.89 -19.70
C HIS A 17 5.88 9.60 -18.36
N LYS A 18 5.27 8.90 -17.42
CA LYS A 18 4.78 9.49 -16.17
C LYS A 18 3.81 10.65 -16.46
N GLU A 19 4.09 11.84 -15.98
CA GLU A 19 3.28 13.04 -16.27
C GLU A 19 3.78 13.87 -17.46
N GLU A 20 4.96 13.55 -17.97
CA GLU A 20 5.51 14.25 -19.12
C GLU A 20 4.84 13.79 -20.42
N VAL A 21 4.39 14.76 -21.20
CA VAL A 21 3.79 14.53 -22.52
C VAL A 21 4.56 15.31 -23.57
N GLN A 22 5.19 14.61 -24.50
CA GLN A 22 5.87 15.18 -25.65
C GLN A 22 5.06 14.92 -26.91
N VAL A 23 4.48 15.95 -27.52
CA VAL A 23 3.79 15.83 -28.81
C VAL A 23 4.83 15.68 -29.90
N LEU A 24 4.85 14.52 -30.57
CA LEU A 24 5.76 14.23 -31.67
C LEU A 24 5.24 14.77 -32.99
N LYS A 25 3.93 14.73 -33.19
CA LYS A 25 3.28 15.29 -34.37
C LYS A 25 1.81 15.58 -34.12
N GLU A 26 1.36 16.71 -34.66
CA GLU A 26 -0.03 17.15 -34.64
C GLU A 26 -0.47 17.62 -36.03
N VAL A 27 -1.70 17.32 -36.42
CA VAL A 27 -2.31 17.77 -37.68
C VAL A 27 -3.74 18.22 -37.44
N SER A 28 -4.24 19.12 -38.30
CA SER A 28 -5.66 19.49 -38.30
C SER A 28 -6.49 18.32 -38.82
N PHE A 29 -7.47 17.89 -38.05
CA PHE A 29 -8.43 16.86 -38.40
C PHE A 29 -9.79 17.21 -37.80
N PRO A 30 -10.66 17.90 -38.54
CA PRO A 30 -12.00 18.18 -38.08
C PRO A 30 -12.79 16.88 -37.85
N HIS A 31 -13.28 16.69 -36.66
CA HIS A 31 -14.06 15.53 -36.26
C HIS A 31 -15.22 15.94 -35.36
N GLY A 32 -16.24 15.12 -35.27
CA GLY A 32 -17.45 15.42 -34.49
C GLY A 32 -17.76 14.39 -33.40
N CYS A 33 -18.59 14.83 -32.45
CA CYS A 33 -19.25 13.91 -31.53
C CYS A 33 -20.26 13.04 -32.28
N ASP A 34 -20.56 11.85 -31.70
CA ASP A 34 -21.53 10.90 -32.29
C ASP A 34 -21.19 10.41 -33.70
N GLN A 35 -19.93 10.43 -34.06
CA GLN A 35 -19.42 9.88 -35.30
C GLN A 35 -18.53 8.67 -35.02
N GLU A 36 -18.58 7.70 -35.94
CA GLU A 36 -17.73 6.52 -35.89
C GLU A 36 -16.50 6.75 -36.81
N TYR A 37 -15.33 6.45 -36.26
CA TYR A 37 -14.06 6.51 -36.96
C TYR A 37 -13.31 5.19 -36.83
N ARG A 38 -12.73 4.71 -37.95
CA ARG A 38 -11.79 3.57 -37.89
C ARG A 38 -10.38 4.12 -37.72
N LEU A 39 -9.83 3.89 -36.53
CA LEU A 39 -8.45 4.30 -36.20
C LEU A 39 -7.50 3.12 -36.44
N LYS A 40 -6.38 3.37 -37.13
CA LYS A 40 -5.31 2.39 -37.33
C LYS A 40 -3.96 3.07 -37.13
N VAL A 41 -3.07 2.39 -36.41
CA VAL A 41 -1.66 2.76 -36.31
C VAL A 41 -0.82 1.59 -36.79
N ASP A 42 0.08 1.86 -37.70
CA ASP A 42 1.01 0.91 -38.32
C ASP A 42 2.44 1.29 -37.91
N CYS A 43 3.10 0.49 -37.09
CA CYS A 43 4.45 0.74 -36.61
C CYS A 43 5.43 -0.21 -37.31
N ASP A 44 6.48 0.36 -37.92
CA ASP A 44 7.57 -0.39 -38.53
C ASP A 44 8.93 0.26 -38.17
N GLY A 45 9.66 -0.36 -37.27
CA GLY A 45 10.88 0.21 -36.71
C GLY A 45 10.64 1.58 -36.08
N ARG A 46 11.26 2.63 -36.64
CA ARG A 46 11.16 4.02 -36.17
C ARG A 46 9.97 4.78 -36.72
N ILE A 47 9.16 4.16 -37.59
CA ILE A 47 8.08 4.82 -38.31
C ILE A 47 6.73 4.37 -37.77
N ALA A 48 5.89 5.34 -37.37
CA ALA A 48 4.47 5.14 -37.10
C ALA A 48 3.65 5.86 -38.18
N LYS A 49 2.76 5.12 -38.84
CA LYS A 49 1.78 5.65 -39.79
C LYS A 49 0.41 5.61 -39.14
N VAL A 50 -0.26 6.73 -39.16
CA VAL A 50 -1.59 6.91 -38.56
C VAL A 50 -2.64 7.06 -39.64
N TYR A 51 -3.70 6.27 -39.53
CA TYR A 51 -4.80 6.24 -40.46
C TYR A 51 -6.12 6.54 -39.76
N VAL A 52 -7.00 7.26 -40.42
CA VAL A 52 -8.40 7.39 -40.07
C VAL A 52 -9.23 7.03 -41.32
N ASP A 53 -10.21 6.13 -41.12
CA ASP A 53 -11.08 5.62 -42.21
C ASP A 53 -10.29 5.14 -43.46
N ASP A 54 -9.22 4.35 -43.16
CA ASP A 54 -8.29 3.76 -44.13
C ASP A 54 -7.44 4.79 -44.94
N GLN A 55 -7.53 6.07 -44.62
CA GLN A 55 -6.68 7.10 -45.24
C GLN A 55 -5.50 7.44 -44.32
N GLU A 56 -4.27 7.44 -44.85
CA GLU A 56 -3.10 7.89 -44.13
C GLU A 56 -3.25 9.38 -43.78
N LEU A 57 -3.37 9.69 -42.52
CA LEU A 57 -3.51 11.05 -42.02
C LEU A 57 -2.15 11.73 -41.89
N PHE A 58 -1.20 11.01 -41.27
CA PHE A 58 0.20 11.43 -41.19
C PHE A 58 1.10 10.28 -40.79
N ARG A 59 2.42 10.52 -40.81
CA ARG A 59 3.43 9.64 -40.27
C ARG A 59 4.44 10.40 -39.42
N VAL A 60 5.03 9.67 -38.46
CA VAL A 60 6.08 10.13 -37.57
C VAL A 60 7.26 9.18 -37.70
N GLU A 61 8.48 9.71 -37.70
CA GLU A 61 9.72 8.95 -37.61
C GLU A 61 10.46 9.40 -36.34
N ASP A 62 10.58 8.52 -35.37
CA ASP A 62 11.19 8.81 -34.07
C ASP A 62 11.71 7.50 -33.40
N ASP A 63 12.80 7.59 -32.64
CA ASP A 63 13.34 6.46 -31.90
C ASP A 63 12.37 5.92 -30.83
N LEU A 64 11.48 6.76 -30.33
CA LEU A 64 10.44 6.38 -29.36
C LEU A 64 9.40 5.42 -29.97
N VAL A 65 9.24 5.41 -31.30
CA VAL A 65 8.33 4.47 -32.00
C VAL A 65 8.88 3.04 -31.95
N ALA A 66 10.20 2.89 -31.95
CA ALA A 66 10.86 1.58 -31.95
C ALA A 66 10.77 0.86 -30.60
N ARG A 67 10.33 1.53 -29.56
CA ARG A 67 10.16 0.90 -28.24
C ARG A 67 8.96 -0.05 -28.28
N GLY A 68 9.20 -1.31 -27.96
CA GLY A 68 8.15 -2.31 -27.80
C GLY A 68 7.29 -2.03 -26.56
N GLY A 69 6.19 -2.74 -26.43
CA GLY A 69 5.30 -2.65 -25.28
C GLY A 69 3.93 -3.21 -25.55
N LYS A 70 3.04 -3.07 -24.58
CA LYS A 70 1.64 -3.43 -24.67
C LYS A 70 0.84 -2.38 -25.44
N VAL A 71 -0.29 -2.79 -25.98
CA VAL A 71 -1.21 -1.92 -26.73
C VAL A 71 -2.54 -1.86 -26.01
N GLY A 72 -3.09 -0.66 -25.88
CA GLY A 72 -4.38 -0.42 -25.23
C GLY A 72 -5.17 0.70 -25.89
N ILE A 73 -6.39 0.89 -25.42
CA ILE A 73 -7.27 1.98 -25.79
C ILE A 73 -7.77 2.67 -24.52
N THR A 74 -7.90 3.99 -24.58
CA THR A 74 -8.43 4.82 -23.49
C THR A 74 -9.24 5.98 -24.06
N ALA A 75 -10.05 6.61 -23.22
CA ALA A 75 -10.74 7.84 -23.56
C ALA A 75 -10.99 8.69 -22.32
N ASP A 76 -10.81 9.98 -22.42
CA ASP A 76 -11.08 10.96 -21.36
C ASP A 76 -12.53 11.46 -21.38
N CYS A 77 -13.33 11.00 -22.32
CA CYS A 77 -14.76 11.30 -22.45
C CYS A 77 -15.56 10.02 -22.70
N PRO A 78 -16.88 10.01 -22.48
CA PRO A 78 -17.71 8.87 -22.79
C PRO A 78 -17.54 8.47 -24.26
N SER A 79 -16.96 7.28 -24.48
CA SER A 79 -16.64 6.75 -25.80
C SER A 79 -17.02 5.29 -25.90
N ARG A 80 -17.30 4.85 -27.11
CA ARG A 80 -17.61 3.45 -27.41
C ARG A 80 -16.58 2.91 -28.38
N PHE A 81 -15.94 1.81 -28.02
CA PHE A 81 -14.96 1.11 -28.86
C PHE A 81 -15.51 -0.23 -29.32
N ALA A 82 -15.18 -0.62 -30.55
CA ALA A 82 -15.50 -1.91 -31.13
C ALA A 82 -14.35 -2.40 -32.01
N ASP A 83 -14.28 -3.71 -32.23
CA ASP A 83 -13.34 -4.37 -33.15
C ASP A 83 -11.85 -4.06 -32.92
N PHE A 84 -11.44 -3.96 -31.65
CA PHE A 84 -10.04 -3.77 -31.30
C PHE A 84 -9.20 -4.98 -31.75
N LYS A 85 -8.18 -4.74 -32.58
CA LYS A 85 -7.29 -5.78 -33.11
C LYS A 85 -5.85 -5.31 -33.07
N VAL A 86 -4.96 -6.22 -32.66
CA VAL A 86 -3.52 -6.06 -32.75
C VAL A 86 -2.98 -7.11 -33.71
N CYS A 87 -2.22 -6.68 -34.71
CA CYS A 87 -1.58 -7.55 -35.67
C CYS A 87 -0.07 -7.37 -35.63
N VAL A 88 0.68 -8.45 -35.61
CA VAL A 88 2.14 -8.42 -35.67
C VAL A 88 2.64 -9.28 -36.82
N SER A 89 3.83 -8.95 -37.33
CA SER A 89 4.48 -9.80 -38.35
C SER A 89 4.95 -11.12 -37.73
N GLU A 90 5.11 -12.16 -38.55
CA GLU A 90 5.68 -13.44 -38.07
C GLU A 90 7.07 -13.26 -37.45
N LYS A 91 7.87 -12.32 -37.97
CA LYS A 91 9.16 -11.97 -37.42
C LYS A 91 9.01 -11.39 -35.99
N THR A 92 8.14 -10.40 -35.83
CA THR A 92 7.88 -9.78 -34.52
C THR A 92 7.32 -10.79 -33.52
N LYS A 93 6.46 -11.70 -33.98
CA LYS A 93 5.93 -12.78 -33.13
C LYS A 93 7.04 -13.69 -32.61
N GLN A 94 7.96 -14.09 -33.50
CA GLN A 94 9.14 -14.90 -33.10
C GLN A 94 10.04 -14.14 -32.13
N GLU A 95 10.27 -12.83 -32.33
CA GLU A 95 11.06 -11.99 -31.42
C GLU A 95 10.43 -11.92 -30.03
N ILE A 96 9.10 -11.79 -29.93
CA ILE A 96 8.35 -11.82 -28.66
C ILE A 96 8.50 -13.18 -27.99
N GLU A 97 8.28 -14.28 -28.71
CA GLU A 97 8.41 -15.65 -28.17
C GLU A 97 9.84 -15.91 -27.63
N VAL A 98 10.87 -15.44 -28.32
CA VAL A 98 12.26 -15.56 -27.87
C VAL A 98 12.50 -14.74 -26.60
N ALA A 99 11.96 -13.51 -26.54
CA ALA A 99 12.10 -12.66 -25.35
C ALA A 99 11.38 -13.27 -24.12
N GLU A 100 10.18 -13.80 -24.30
CA GLU A 100 9.43 -14.47 -23.24
C GLU A 100 10.15 -15.73 -22.71
N LEU A 101 10.75 -16.50 -23.62
CA LEU A 101 11.57 -17.67 -23.23
C LEU A 101 12.80 -17.25 -22.42
N ALA A 102 13.49 -16.21 -22.83
CA ALA A 102 14.67 -15.71 -22.13
C ALA A 102 14.31 -15.20 -20.70
N VAL A 103 13.18 -14.52 -20.55
CA VAL A 103 12.67 -14.12 -19.21
C VAL A 103 12.40 -15.36 -18.36
N LYS A 104 11.70 -16.35 -18.90
CA LYS A 104 11.37 -17.58 -18.19
C LYS A 104 12.62 -18.40 -17.80
N GLU A 105 13.64 -18.44 -18.67
CA GLU A 105 14.92 -19.07 -18.36
C GLU A 105 15.62 -18.36 -17.21
N THR A 106 15.64 -17.02 -17.24
CA THR A 106 16.22 -16.18 -16.18
C THR A 106 15.54 -16.42 -14.84
N GLU A 107 14.21 -16.39 -14.80
CA GLU A 107 13.42 -16.67 -13.59
C GLU A 107 13.69 -18.09 -13.08
N THR A 108 13.74 -19.09 -13.98
CA THR A 108 14.01 -20.48 -13.61
C THR A 108 15.39 -20.66 -12.96
N GLU A 109 16.41 -19.98 -13.46
CA GLU A 109 17.74 -20.02 -12.86
C GLU A 109 17.79 -19.25 -11.53
N GLU A 110 17.04 -18.18 -11.40
CA GLU A 110 16.94 -17.43 -10.13
C GLU A 110 16.26 -18.27 -9.05
N MET A 111 15.11 -18.85 -9.35
CA MET A 111 14.34 -19.68 -8.41
C MET A 111 15.12 -20.88 -7.84
N LYS A 112 16.15 -21.36 -8.52
CA LYS A 112 17.00 -22.45 -8.00
C LYS A 112 17.88 -22.03 -6.82
N LYS A 113 18.03 -20.75 -6.59
CA LYS A 113 18.88 -20.19 -5.52
C LYS A 113 18.13 -20.05 -4.20
N HIS A 114 16.82 -20.06 -4.25
CA HIS A 114 15.95 -19.78 -3.12
C HIS A 114 15.15 -21.02 -2.68
N PRO A 115 14.82 -21.16 -1.39
CA PRO A 115 13.87 -22.16 -0.91
C PRO A 115 12.52 -22.02 -1.62
N LYS A 116 11.84 -23.13 -1.87
CA LYS A 116 10.52 -23.11 -2.47
C LYS A 116 9.44 -22.88 -1.42
N MET A 117 8.32 -22.30 -1.84
CA MET A 117 7.13 -22.23 -1.00
C MET A 117 6.58 -23.61 -0.72
N LYS A 118 6.32 -23.87 0.56
CA LYS A 118 5.70 -25.09 1.07
C LYS A 118 4.46 -24.72 1.85
N LEU A 119 3.32 -25.28 1.48
CA LEU A 119 2.10 -25.07 2.24
C LEU A 119 2.27 -25.64 3.67
N TRP A 120 2.13 -24.74 4.65
CA TRP A 120 2.20 -25.09 6.07
C TRP A 120 0.83 -25.25 6.68
N LYS A 121 -0.08 -24.26 6.44
CA LYS A 121 -1.45 -24.29 6.98
C LYS A 121 -2.46 -23.98 5.87
N LYS A 122 -3.64 -24.58 6.00
CA LYS A 122 -4.81 -24.29 5.20
C LYS A 122 -6.02 -24.21 6.11
N ILE A 123 -6.64 -23.03 6.17
CA ILE A 123 -7.70 -22.71 7.11
C ILE A 123 -8.99 -22.42 6.33
N ASP A 124 -10.07 -23.09 6.68
CA ASP A 124 -11.42 -22.79 6.20
C ASP A 124 -12.01 -21.67 7.07
N LEU A 125 -12.26 -20.50 6.48
CA LEU A 125 -12.78 -19.31 7.17
C LEU A 125 -14.30 -19.29 7.31
N LYS A 126 -15.01 -20.30 6.86
CA LYS A 126 -16.46 -20.52 7.13
C LYS A 126 -17.35 -19.29 6.93
N ASN A 127 -17.04 -18.45 5.92
CA ASN A 127 -17.70 -17.20 5.60
C ASN A 127 -17.49 -16.04 6.61
N PHE A 128 -16.62 -16.16 7.57
CA PHE A 128 -16.21 -15.03 8.45
C PHE A 128 -14.88 -14.40 8.05
N GLY A 129 -14.29 -14.81 6.94
CA GLY A 129 -13.11 -14.20 6.36
C GLY A 129 -13.35 -12.81 5.79
N THR A 130 -12.29 -12.14 5.39
CA THR A 130 -12.28 -10.76 4.96
C THR A 130 -11.48 -10.54 3.68
N SER A 131 -11.76 -9.46 2.97
CA SER A 131 -10.96 -9.06 1.81
C SER A 131 -9.64 -8.37 2.18
N ARG A 132 -9.54 -7.73 3.36
CA ARG A 132 -8.37 -6.92 3.70
C ARG A 132 -7.92 -7.08 5.14
N GLN A 133 -8.84 -6.95 6.09
CA GLN A 133 -8.51 -6.69 7.47
C GLN A 133 -8.34 -7.96 8.26
N ILE A 134 -7.09 -8.33 8.44
CA ILE A 134 -6.67 -9.31 9.43
C ILE A 134 -5.59 -8.70 10.33
N ARG A 135 -5.51 -9.16 11.57
CA ARG A 135 -4.43 -8.83 12.50
C ARG A 135 -4.02 -10.09 13.23
N PHE A 136 -2.74 -10.21 13.44
CA PHE A 136 -2.15 -11.29 14.23
C PHE A 136 -1.84 -10.80 15.64
N GLY A 137 -1.86 -11.71 16.63
CA GLY A 137 -1.47 -11.38 17.99
C GLY A 137 -1.51 -12.58 18.93
N HIS A 138 -1.02 -12.38 20.16
CA HIS A 138 -0.94 -13.36 21.24
C HIS A 138 -2.09 -13.17 22.24
N LEU A 139 -3.31 -13.50 21.81
CA LEU A 139 -4.55 -13.18 22.53
C LEU A 139 -4.70 -13.88 23.88
N THR A 140 -4.00 -14.98 24.11
CA THR A 140 -4.14 -15.78 25.33
C THR A 140 -2.97 -15.62 26.31
N GLY A 141 -1.95 -14.85 25.96
CA GLY A 141 -0.73 -14.67 26.76
C GLY A 141 0.23 -15.86 26.70
N THR A 142 0.14 -16.63 25.62
CA THR A 142 1.10 -17.67 25.24
C THR A 142 1.81 -17.23 23.95
N ASP A 143 2.85 -17.96 23.54
CA ASP A 143 3.53 -17.73 22.25
C ASP A 143 2.71 -18.23 21.05
N GLU A 144 1.46 -18.63 21.27
CA GLU A 144 0.56 -19.06 20.19
C GLU A 144 0.00 -17.88 19.43
N TRP A 145 0.03 -17.98 18.11
CA TRP A 145 -0.55 -17.01 17.20
C TRP A 145 -2.05 -17.19 17.03
N TYR A 146 -2.75 -16.08 17.07
CA TYR A 146 -4.16 -15.95 16.74
C TYR A 146 -4.34 -14.95 15.61
N VAL A 147 -5.42 -15.10 14.87
CA VAL A 147 -5.81 -14.18 13.79
C VAL A 147 -7.16 -13.57 14.13
N VAL A 148 -7.24 -12.25 14.11
CA VAL A 148 -8.49 -11.51 14.22
C VAL A 148 -8.91 -11.09 12.82
N LEU A 149 -10.08 -11.56 12.41
CA LEU A 149 -10.70 -11.29 11.11
C LEU A 149 -11.84 -10.30 11.28
N ALA A 150 -11.91 -9.28 10.44
CA ALA A 150 -12.98 -8.29 10.48
C ALA A 150 -13.76 -8.26 9.17
N GLN A 151 -15.09 -8.34 9.27
CA GLN A 151 -15.99 -8.12 8.14
C GLN A 151 -16.68 -6.77 8.26
N MET A 152 -16.92 -6.14 7.12
CA MET A 152 -17.61 -4.87 7.03
C MET A 152 -19.07 -5.05 6.66
N GLN A 153 -19.90 -4.21 7.23
CA GLN A 153 -21.28 -4.06 6.79
C GLN A 153 -21.37 -3.14 5.57
N LYS A 154 -22.58 -2.99 5.04
CA LYS A 154 -22.85 -2.17 3.87
C LYS A 154 -22.29 -0.76 4.03
N ARG A 155 -21.62 -0.27 3.01
CA ARG A 155 -21.10 1.09 2.92
C ARG A 155 -22.22 2.10 2.73
N VAL A 156 -22.06 3.26 3.36
CA VAL A 156 -22.98 4.39 3.21
C VAL A 156 -22.63 5.20 1.97
N SER A 157 -21.36 5.34 1.63
CA SER A 157 -20.89 6.14 0.51
C SER A 157 -19.52 5.64 0.04
N ARG A 158 -19.41 5.29 -1.25
CA ARG A 158 -18.15 4.83 -1.90
C ARG A 158 -17.23 4.05 -0.95
N ASP A 159 -16.00 4.51 -0.74
CA ASP A 159 -15.00 3.95 0.17
C ASP A 159 -14.86 4.68 1.51
N ALA A 160 -15.74 5.64 1.78
CA ALA A 160 -15.54 6.62 2.83
C ALA A 160 -15.89 6.13 4.24
N TYR A 161 -16.86 5.27 4.41
CA TYR A 161 -17.40 4.95 5.73
C TYR A 161 -17.68 3.47 5.87
N GLY A 162 -16.63 2.72 6.24
CA GLY A 162 -16.75 1.32 6.60
C GLY A 162 -17.22 1.14 8.04
N PHE A 163 -18.00 0.10 8.27
CA PHE A 163 -18.44 -0.31 9.60
C PHE A 163 -18.15 -1.79 9.78
N ILE A 164 -17.65 -2.18 10.92
CA ILE A 164 -17.44 -3.59 11.24
C ILE A 164 -18.80 -4.23 11.56
N SER A 165 -19.11 -5.33 10.89
CA SER A 165 -20.31 -6.13 11.13
C SER A 165 -20.03 -7.40 11.91
N CYS A 166 -18.81 -7.92 11.81
CA CYS A 166 -18.38 -9.13 12.49
C CYS A 166 -16.89 -9.08 12.75
N LEU A 167 -16.50 -9.51 13.94
CA LEU A 167 -15.11 -9.78 14.34
C LEU A 167 -15.02 -11.23 14.79
N THR A 168 -14.03 -11.97 14.28
CA THR A 168 -13.79 -13.36 14.65
C THR A 168 -12.31 -13.55 14.97
N ALA A 169 -12.02 -14.07 16.15
CA ALA A 169 -10.68 -14.53 16.51
C ALA A 169 -10.59 -16.05 16.34
N ILE A 170 -9.55 -16.49 15.65
CA ILE A 170 -9.26 -17.91 15.40
C ILE A 170 -7.82 -18.24 15.74
N ASP A 171 -7.55 -19.50 16.05
CA ASP A 171 -6.19 -20.04 16.06
C ASP A 171 -5.72 -20.40 14.62
N LEU A 172 -4.46 -20.82 14.48
CA LEU A 172 -3.91 -21.22 13.17
C LEU A 172 -4.41 -22.60 12.69
N GLU A 173 -5.26 -23.28 13.44
CA GLU A 173 -6.00 -24.48 13.04
C GLU A 173 -7.43 -24.13 12.55
N GLY A 174 -7.85 -22.86 12.66
CA GLY A 174 -9.18 -22.38 12.26
C GLY A 174 -10.26 -22.60 13.33
N ASN A 175 -9.87 -22.95 14.57
CA ASN A 175 -10.81 -23.01 15.68
C ASN A 175 -11.16 -21.60 16.14
N VAL A 176 -12.46 -21.32 16.28
CA VAL A 176 -12.94 -20.02 16.75
C VAL A 176 -12.72 -19.91 18.25
N LEU A 177 -11.95 -18.89 18.65
CA LEU A 177 -11.78 -18.49 20.04
C LEU A 177 -13.02 -17.74 20.54
N TRP A 178 -13.43 -16.73 19.77
CA TRP A 178 -14.67 -15.98 19.98
C TRP A 178 -15.13 -15.33 18.68
N GLN A 179 -16.38 -14.91 18.64
CA GLN A 179 -16.98 -14.16 17.53
C GLN A 179 -17.97 -13.12 18.05
N LEU A 180 -17.89 -11.92 17.53
CA LEU A 180 -18.82 -10.82 17.80
C LEU A 180 -19.48 -10.38 16.50
N GLY A 181 -20.80 -10.15 16.55
CA GLY A 181 -21.60 -9.84 15.37
C GLY A 181 -21.93 -11.09 14.55
N GLU A 182 -22.45 -10.88 13.36
CA GLU A 182 -22.93 -11.93 12.47
C GLU A 182 -22.07 -11.96 11.21
N PRO A 183 -21.42 -13.09 10.88
CA PRO A 183 -20.70 -13.22 9.63
C PRO A 183 -21.67 -13.25 8.44
N SER A 184 -21.25 -12.66 7.31
CA SER A 184 -22.03 -12.62 6.08
C SER A 184 -21.39 -13.48 5.00
N ASP A 185 -22.19 -14.25 4.28
CA ASP A 185 -21.80 -14.99 3.08
C ASP A 185 -21.96 -14.18 1.78
N LYS A 186 -22.37 -12.93 1.89
CA LYS A 186 -22.59 -12.03 0.75
C LYS A 186 -21.28 -11.40 0.28
N THR A 187 -20.45 -12.18 -0.37
CA THR A 187 -19.14 -11.78 -0.87
C THR A 187 -19.19 -10.58 -1.82
N GLU A 188 -20.30 -10.39 -2.56
CA GLU A 188 -20.49 -9.23 -3.43
C GLU A 188 -20.60 -7.91 -2.64
N GLU A 189 -21.14 -7.94 -1.45
CA GLU A 189 -21.21 -6.77 -0.56
C GLU A 189 -19.85 -6.52 0.09
N LEU A 190 -19.12 -7.57 0.46
CA LEU A 190 -17.80 -7.50 1.07
C LEU A 190 -16.73 -7.07 0.06
N GLY A 191 -16.75 -7.61 -1.16
CA GLY A 191 -15.75 -7.35 -2.19
C GLY A 191 -15.73 -5.93 -2.75
N LYS A 192 -16.78 -5.15 -2.52
CA LYS A 192 -16.83 -3.74 -2.93
C LYS A 192 -16.23 -2.78 -1.90
N VAL A 193 -15.79 -3.30 -0.77
CA VAL A 193 -15.30 -2.48 0.32
C VAL A 193 -13.80 -2.30 0.22
N SER A 194 -13.37 -1.08 0.04
CA SER A 194 -11.96 -0.66 0.01
C SER A 194 -11.57 0.22 1.19
N ALA A 195 -12.51 0.64 2.02
CA ALA A 195 -12.23 1.46 3.20
C ALA A 195 -11.47 0.67 4.27
N ASP A 196 -10.64 1.37 5.00
CA ASP A 196 -9.97 0.83 6.16
C ASP A 196 -10.99 0.54 7.28
N MET A 197 -10.70 -0.47 8.07
CA MET A 197 -11.44 -0.76 9.29
C MET A 197 -10.57 -0.44 10.49
N ALA A 198 -11.16 0.26 11.43
CA ALA A 198 -10.46 0.74 12.59
C ALA A 198 -10.36 -0.35 13.65
N PHE A 199 -9.32 -1.19 13.60
CA PHE A 199 -8.97 -2.08 14.71
C PHE A 199 -7.47 -2.42 14.72
N GLN A 200 -6.94 -2.69 15.91
CA GLN A 200 -5.57 -3.15 16.14
C GLN A 200 -5.56 -4.23 17.22
N VAL A 201 -4.50 -5.01 17.25
CA VAL A 201 -4.24 -6.04 18.26
C VAL A 201 -2.95 -5.68 18.98
N TYR A 202 -3.03 -5.47 20.30
CA TYR A 202 -1.91 -5.03 21.12
C TYR A 202 -2.20 -5.18 22.60
N ASP A 203 -1.21 -5.59 23.39
CA ASP A 203 -1.28 -5.62 24.86
C ASP A 203 -1.23 -4.19 25.43
N ILE A 204 -2.38 -3.51 25.46
CA ILE A 204 -2.45 -2.09 25.83
C ILE A 204 -2.37 -1.87 27.34
N ASP A 205 -2.73 -2.84 28.16
CA ASP A 205 -2.70 -2.71 29.63
C ASP A 205 -1.50 -3.41 30.28
N GLY A 206 -0.67 -4.12 29.52
CA GLY A 206 0.58 -4.69 29.98
C GLY A 206 0.44 -5.98 30.78
N ASP A 207 -0.65 -6.70 30.58
CA ASP A 207 -0.91 -7.95 31.30
C ASP A 207 -0.29 -9.18 30.60
N GLY A 208 0.38 -8.99 29.46
CA GLY A 208 1.02 -10.03 28.64
C GLY A 208 0.06 -10.73 27.70
N ARG A 209 -1.11 -10.16 27.45
CA ARG A 209 -2.10 -10.64 26.46
C ARG A 209 -2.54 -9.48 25.59
N ASP A 210 -2.62 -9.73 24.31
CA ASP A 210 -3.08 -8.71 23.39
C ASP A 210 -4.58 -8.48 23.53
N GLU A 211 -5.00 -7.23 23.63
CA GLU A 211 -6.36 -6.77 23.45
C GLU A 211 -6.66 -6.53 21.97
N VAL A 212 -7.95 -6.47 21.64
CA VAL A 212 -8.45 -5.97 20.37
C VAL A 212 -9.07 -4.59 20.57
N ILE A 213 -8.40 -3.57 20.06
CA ILE A 213 -8.86 -2.17 20.09
C ILE A 213 -9.62 -1.90 18.80
N VAL A 214 -10.90 -1.57 18.88
CA VAL A 214 -11.78 -1.51 17.70
C VAL A 214 -12.74 -0.34 17.73
N GLY A 215 -12.95 0.30 16.57
CA GLY A 215 -14.03 1.23 16.30
C GLY A 215 -15.29 0.48 15.86
N TRP A 216 -16.30 0.42 16.70
CA TRP A 216 -17.54 -0.31 16.44
C TRP A 216 -18.76 0.52 16.81
N ASP A 217 -19.62 0.81 15.85
CA ASP A 217 -20.88 1.52 16.05
C ASP A 217 -20.74 2.83 16.85
N PHE A 218 -19.82 3.69 16.39
CA PHE A 218 -19.48 4.96 17.03
C PHE A 218 -19.00 4.85 18.47
N GLU A 219 -18.37 3.73 18.81
CA GLU A 219 -17.65 3.51 20.05
C GLU A 219 -16.22 3.07 19.73
N ILE A 220 -15.28 3.45 20.57
CA ILE A 220 -14.01 2.75 20.70
C ILE A 220 -14.17 1.73 21.81
N ARG A 221 -13.84 0.49 21.53
CA ARG A 221 -13.90 -0.63 22.46
C ARG A 221 -12.53 -1.26 22.59
N ILE A 222 -12.15 -1.55 23.83
CA ILE A 222 -11.01 -2.41 24.15
C ILE A 222 -11.60 -3.74 24.60
N LEU A 223 -11.34 -4.78 23.80
CA LEU A 223 -11.85 -6.13 24.04
C LEU A 223 -10.74 -6.99 24.66
N ASP A 224 -11.06 -7.79 25.64
CA ASP A 224 -10.21 -8.85 26.15
C ASP A 224 -9.89 -9.83 25.00
N GLY A 225 -8.61 -10.01 24.66
CA GLY A 225 -8.20 -10.80 23.51
C GLY A 225 -8.62 -12.26 23.58
N ARG A 226 -8.64 -12.83 24.79
CA ARG A 226 -9.00 -14.23 25.01
C ARG A 226 -10.49 -14.53 24.86
N THR A 227 -11.34 -13.58 25.22
CA THR A 227 -12.79 -13.81 25.36
C THR A 227 -13.65 -12.96 24.44
N GLY A 228 -13.10 -11.90 23.84
CA GLY A 228 -13.84 -10.92 23.07
C GLY A 228 -14.76 -10.01 23.93
N THR A 229 -14.71 -10.11 25.26
CA THR A 229 -15.55 -9.30 26.14
C THR A 229 -15.01 -7.87 26.24
N ILE A 230 -15.91 -6.90 26.34
CA ILE A 230 -15.52 -5.48 26.46
C ILE A 230 -14.89 -5.24 27.84
N LYS A 231 -13.59 -4.87 27.85
CA LYS A 231 -12.88 -4.38 29.05
C LYS A 231 -13.20 -2.90 29.28
N LYS A 232 -13.18 -2.07 28.22
CA LYS A 232 -13.49 -0.64 28.25
C LYS A 232 -14.22 -0.23 26.98
N SER A 233 -15.07 0.79 27.06
CA SER A 233 -15.65 1.43 25.89
C SER A 233 -15.96 2.90 26.13
N ALA A 234 -15.88 3.69 25.08
CA ALA A 234 -16.30 5.09 25.08
C ALA A 234 -16.93 5.43 23.73
N LYS A 235 -17.93 6.31 23.74
CA LYS A 235 -18.46 6.87 22.50
C LYS A 235 -17.39 7.72 21.80
N THR A 236 -17.31 7.62 20.47
CA THR A 236 -16.44 8.50 19.70
C THR A 236 -16.86 9.96 19.86
N PRO A 237 -15.91 10.91 19.76
CA PRO A 237 -16.23 12.33 19.83
C PRO A 237 -17.30 12.75 18.83
N PHE A 238 -18.00 13.83 19.13
CA PHE A 238 -18.90 14.44 18.16
C PHE A 238 -18.10 15.08 17.02
N SER A 239 -18.64 15.02 15.79
CA SER A 239 -18.23 15.88 14.71
C SER A 239 -18.73 17.29 14.99
N ASP A 240 -17.87 18.29 14.83
CA ASP A 240 -18.30 19.68 14.99
C ASP A 240 -19.10 20.11 13.73
N ASP A 241 -20.22 20.85 13.91
CA ASP A 241 -21.10 21.26 12.79
C ASP A 241 -20.38 22.18 11.78
N ASP A 242 -19.35 22.93 12.24
CA ASP A 242 -18.52 23.81 11.39
C ASP A 242 -17.60 23.02 10.43
N ASP A 243 -17.64 21.72 10.49
CA ASP A 243 -16.77 20.86 9.71
C ASP A 243 -17.28 20.59 8.27
N ALA A 244 -18.48 21.07 7.93
CA ALA A 244 -19.04 20.93 6.59
C ALA A 244 -18.22 21.66 5.51
N ASP A 245 -17.50 22.71 5.89
CA ASP A 245 -16.63 23.50 5.01
C ASP A 245 -15.18 22.97 4.94
N LEU A 246 -14.88 21.94 5.72
CA LEU A 246 -13.58 21.33 5.63
C LEU A 246 -13.55 20.50 4.41
N ILE A 247 -12.69 20.94 3.57
CA ILE A 247 -12.06 20.04 2.71
C ILE A 247 -12.39 20.17 1.27
N GLY A 248 -11.38 20.44 0.57
CA GLY A 248 -11.23 20.21 -0.84
C GLY A 248 -11.40 18.73 -1.27
N VAL A 249 -12.15 17.94 -0.52
CA VAL A 249 -12.59 16.62 -0.95
C VAL A 249 -14.03 16.77 -1.44
N PRO A 250 -14.25 16.94 -2.75
CA PRO A 250 -15.50 17.41 -3.32
C PRO A 250 -16.68 16.45 -3.17
N TYR A 251 -16.56 15.36 -2.43
CA TYR A 251 -17.62 14.35 -2.33
C TYR A 251 -18.03 13.98 -0.91
N GLN A 252 -17.57 14.70 0.12
CA GLN A 252 -17.79 14.21 1.48
C GLN A 252 -18.30 15.29 2.41
N ILE A 253 -19.58 15.50 2.34
CA ILE A 253 -20.32 15.98 3.51
C ILE A 253 -20.25 14.85 4.53
N TYR A 254 -19.64 15.10 5.68
CA TYR A 254 -19.60 14.13 6.76
C TYR A 254 -21.03 13.87 7.25
N ALA A 255 -21.48 12.61 7.13
CA ALA A 255 -22.89 12.27 7.26
C ALA A 255 -23.32 11.93 8.71
N PHE A 256 -22.39 12.00 9.69
CA PHE A 256 -22.63 11.47 11.02
C PHE A 256 -22.42 12.53 12.10
N GLU A 257 -23.21 12.42 13.16
CA GLU A 257 -23.11 13.27 14.35
C GLU A 257 -21.80 13.00 15.15
N ARG A 258 -21.25 11.79 15.03
CA ARG A 258 -20.03 11.36 15.72
C ARG A 258 -18.98 10.89 14.73
N ILE A 259 -17.72 10.89 15.17
CA ILE A 259 -16.61 10.37 14.38
C ILE A 259 -16.83 8.89 14.11
N ASN A 260 -16.80 8.52 12.83
CA ASN A 260 -16.64 7.13 12.40
C ASN A 260 -15.15 6.89 12.10
N PRO A 261 -14.43 6.21 12.98
CA PRO A 261 -13.00 5.96 12.74
C PRO A 261 -12.81 5.09 11.49
N ASP A 262 -11.86 5.43 10.65
CA ASP A 262 -11.34 4.57 9.59
C ASP A 262 -9.90 4.13 9.85
N GLY A 263 -9.26 4.67 10.88
CA GLY A 263 -7.94 4.29 11.35
C GLY A 263 -7.79 4.37 12.85
N ILE A 264 -7.12 3.38 13.41
CA ILE A 264 -6.63 3.35 14.80
C ILE A 264 -5.13 3.12 14.76
N ARG A 265 -4.36 3.85 15.59
CA ARG A 265 -2.94 3.61 15.83
C ARG A 265 -2.68 3.54 17.33
N ILE A 266 -1.73 2.69 17.70
CA ILE A 266 -1.18 2.65 19.06
C ILE A 266 0.00 3.62 19.10
N CYS A 267 0.05 4.47 20.11
CA CYS A 267 0.98 5.59 20.18
C CYS A 267 1.57 5.73 21.57
N ASN A 268 2.69 6.44 21.67
CA ASN A 268 3.33 6.81 22.92
C ASN A 268 3.45 8.36 23.08
N PHE A 269 2.36 9.09 22.92
CA PHE A 269 2.36 10.54 23.05
C PHE A 269 2.74 11.06 24.44
N ARG A 270 2.62 10.23 25.46
CA ARG A 270 2.93 10.60 26.86
C ARG A 270 4.32 10.16 27.33
N GLY A 271 5.10 9.47 26.50
CA GLY A 271 6.45 9.02 26.86
C GLY A 271 6.45 7.98 27.97
N LYS A 272 5.55 7.01 27.91
CA LYS A 272 5.53 5.89 28.84
C LYS A 272 6.61 4.86 28.46
N GLU A 273 6.91 3.95 29.39
CA GLU A 273 7.83 2.84 29.15
C GLU A 273 7.43 1.99 27.92
N ARG A 274 6.12 1.93 27.63
CA ARG A 274 5.55 1.26 26.48
C ARG A 274 4.38 2.07 25.92
N PRO A 275 4.11 2.00 24.61
CA PRO A 275 2.95 2.65 24.03
C PRO A 275 1.65 2.26 24.73
N ALA A 276 0.82 3.24 25.07
CA ALA A 276 -0.46 3.03 25.72
C ALA A 276 -1.49 4.11 25.35
N ASP A 277 -1.22 4.90 24.32
CA ASP A 277 -2.13 5.89 23.79
C ASP A 277 -2.77 5.37 22.50
N ILE A 278 -3.93 5.88 22.18
CA ILE A 278 -4.70 5.45 21.01
C ILE A 278 -4.99 6.68 20.16
N LEU A 279 -4.54 6.66 18.92
CA LEU A 279 -4.96 7.63 17.92
C LEU A 279 -6.15 7.08 17.15
N ILE A 280 -7.19 7.89 16.99
CA ILE A 280 -8.28 7.63 16.06
C ILE A 280 -8.39 8.76 15.04
N LYS A 281 -8.70 8.42 13.80
CA LYS A 281 -8.97 9.40 12.76
C LYS A 281 -10.22 9.04 11.96
N ASP A 282 -10.89 10.05 11.44
CA ASP A 282 -11.85 9.85 10.36
C ASP A 282 -11.13 9.79 9.00
N ARG A 283 -11.88 9.61 7.93
CA ARG A 283 -11.29 9.37 6.61
C ARG A 283 -10.25 10.41 6.22
N TYR A 284 -10.49 11.72 6.43
CA TYR A 284 -9.62 12.71 5.81
C TYR A 284 -9.29 13.96 6.63
N CYS A 285 -9.85 14.18 7.81
CA CYS A 285 -9.60 15.47 8.44
C CYS A 285 -9.48 15.53 9.96
N ARG A 286 -10.09 14.65 10.70
CA ARG A 286 -10.14 14.74 12.17
C ARG A 286 -9.30 13.65 12.79
N ILE A 287 -8.49 14.06 13.76
CA ILE A 287 -7.61 13.19 14.53
C ILE A 287 -7.84 13.47 16.01
N TYR A 288 -7.93 12.42 16.80
CA TYR A 288 -8.01 12.49 18.24
C TYR A 288 -6.99 11.52 18.85
N ALA A 289 -6.26 11.99 19.84
CA ALA A 289 -5.47 11.13 20.71
C ALA A 289 -6.26 10.84 21.97
N LEU A 290 -6.28 9.59 22.35
CA LEU A 290 -6.93 9.07 23.55
C LEU A 290 -5.89 8.41 24.46
N ASP A 291 -6.12 8.48 25.78
CA ASP A 291 -5.37 7.68 26.72
C ASP A 291 -5.92 6.23 26.77
N GLU A 292 -5.29 5.35 27.57
CA GLU A 292 -5.72 3.95 27.77
C GLU A 292 -7.08 3.80 28.47
N ASP A 293 -7.62 4.89 29.02
CA ASP A 293 -8.95 4.97 29.60
C ASP A 293 -9.97 5.56 28.63
N LEU A 294 -9.56 5.80 27.36
CA LEU A 294 -10.33 6.34 26.27
C LEU A 294 -10.76 7.82 26.49
N ASN A 295 -10.06 8.55 27.36
CA ASN A 295 -10.25 10.00 27.49
C ASN A 295 -9.51 10.73 26.37
N VAL A 296 -10.15 11.74 25.80
CA VAL A 296 -9.52 12.58 24.77
C VAL A 296 -8.42 13.44 25.41
N MET A 297 -7.17 13.27 24.96
CA MET A 297 -6.03 14.08 25.37
C MET A 297 -5.94 15.36 24.55
N TRP A 298 -6.01 15.21 23.24
CA TRP A 298 -6.00 16.33 22.28
C TRP A 298 -6.75 15.97 20.99
N LYS A 299 -7.08 17.00 20.23
CA LYS A 299 -7.68 16.86 18.90
C LYS A 299 -6.95 17.74 17.90
N PHE A 300 -6.86 17.27 16.67
CA PHE A 300 -6.35 18.03 15.54
C PHE A 300 -7.35 17.96 14.39
N LYS A 301 -7.66 19.14 13.84
CA LYS A 301 -8.50 19.27 12.65
C LYS A 301 -7.59 19.74 11.52
N SER A 302 -7.35 18.87 10.56
CA SER A 302 -6.47 19.19 9.45
C SER A 302 -7.14 20.15 8.47
N PRO A 303 -6.46 21.21 8.06
CA PRO A 303 -6.95 22.11 6.99
C PRO A 303 -6.88 21.44 5.60
N THR A 304 -6.16 20.33 5.46
CA THR A 304 -6.03 19.57 4.23
C THR A 304 -6.16 18.07 4.54
N ASN A 305 -6.18 17.23 3.53
CA ASN A 305 -6.33 15.80 3.68
C ASN A 305 -5.30 15.18 4.63
N THR A 306 -5.73 14.24 5.48
CA THR A 306 -4.87 13.51 6.43
C THR A 306 -4.29 12.22 5.85
N GLY A 307 -4.69 11.82 4.66
CA GLY A 307 -4.26 10.56 4.08
C GLY A 307 -4.84 9.32 4.78
N HIS A 308 -4.35 8.16 4.37
CA HIS A 308 -4.82 6.87 4.88
C HIS A 308 -4.06 6.39 6.11
N CYS A 309 -2.74 6.46 6.09
CA CYS A 309 -1.86 5.83 7.06
C CYS A 309 -1.06 6.87 7.85
N PRO A 310 -1.58 7.38 8.98
CA PRO A 310 -0.77 8.19 9.90
C PRO A 310 0.32 7.31 10.53
N LEU A 311 1.53 7.84 10.65
CA LEU A 311 2.68 7.17 11.26
C LEU A 311 3.08 7.88 12.56
N PRO A 312 2.71 7.34 13.73
CA PRO A 312 3.26 7.77 15.01
C PRO A 312 4.67 7.21 15.18
N ILE A 313 5.62 8.05 15.57
CA ILE A 313 7.02 7.66 15.73
C ILE A 313 7.80 8.74 16.51
N ASP A 314 8.63 8.34 17.46
CA ASP A 314 9.55 9.23 18.19
C ASP A 314 10.71 9.61 17.26
N ILE A 315 10.72 10.84 16.75
CA ILE A 315 11.74 11.31 15.79
C ILE A 315 12.79 12.21 16.43
N ASP A 316 12.60 12.69 17.65
CA ASP A 316 13.57 13.54 18.34
C ASP A 316 14.24 12.85 19.55
N GLY A 317 13.85 11.61 19.85
CA GLY A 317 14.42 10.79 20.92
C GLY A 317 14.00 11.23 22.33
N ASP A 318 12.87 11.95 22.47
CA ASP A 318 12.35 12.37 23.77
C ASP A 318 11.46 11.32 24.46
N GLY A 319 11.26 10.19 23.80
CA GLY A 319 10.44 9.07 24.26
C GLY A 319 8.95 9.22 23.97
N LYS A 320 8.56 10.25 23.20
CA LYS A 320 7.18 10.48 22.78
C LYS A 320 7.09 10.48 21.28
N ASP A 321 5.99 9.92 20.77
CA ASP A 321 5.75 9.92 19.34
C ASP A 321 5.36 11.32 18.83
N GLU A 322 6.00 11.76 17.75
CA GLU A 322 5.43 12.70 16.79
C GLU A 322 4.48 11.95 15.86
N LEU A 323 3.74 12.71 15.04
CA LEU A 323 2.78 12.14 14.10
C LEU A 323 3.01 12.69 12.68
N LEU A 324 3.52 11.84 11.78
CA LEU A 324 3.46 12.08 10.35
C LEU A 324 2.06 11.75 9.83
N VAL A 325 1.37 12.73 9.26
CA VAL A 325 -0.01 12.53 8.79
C VAL A 325 -0.33 13.42 7.58
N GLY A 326 -0.72 12.78 6.49
CA GLY A 326 -0.84 13.50 5.22
C GLY A 326 0.50 14.13 4.87
N TYR A 327 0.50 15.43 4.63
CA TYR A 327 1.69 16.21 4.30
C TYR A 327 2.17 17.08 5.49
N LYS A 328 2.06 16.55 6.69
CA LYS A 328 2.29 17.32 7.94
C LYS A 328 3.01 16.50 8.98
N LEU A 329 3.70 17.19 9.86
CA LEU A 329 4.21 16.67 11.11
C LEU A 329 3.53 17.38 12.27
N LEU A 330 3.01 16.60 13.21
CA LEU A 330 2.48 17.09 14.48
C LEU A 330 3.42 16.67 15.63
N ASP A 331 3.52 17.51 16.62
CA ASP A 331 4.16 17.19 17.90
C ASP A 331 3.28 16.22 18.71
N SER A 332 3.84 15.58 19.72
CA SER A 332 3.16 14.63 20.63
C SER A 332 1.92 15.20 21.33
N ASP A 333 1.80 16.53 21.41
CA ASP A 333 0.61 17.24 21.94
C ASP A 333 -0.42 17.65 20.87
N GLY A 334 -0.22 17.23 19.62
CA GLY A 334 -1.11 17.53 18.49
C GLY A 334 -0.88 18.89 17.85
N GLN A 335 0.16 19.63 18.25
CA GLN A 335 0.50 20.89 17.58
C GLN A 335 1.25 20.64 16.28
N MET A 336 0.86 21.33 15.21
CA MET A 336 1.54 21.22 13.92
C MET A 336 2.94 21.82 13.98
N LEU A 337 3.96 21.02 13.69
CA LEU A 337 5.35 21.46 13.58
C LEU A 337 5.62 22.07 12.20
N TRP A 338 5.19 21.40 11.14
CA TRP A 338 5.25 21.91 9.77
C TRP A 338 4.19 21.24 8.87
N SER A 339 3.97 21.84 7.71
CA SER A 339 3.12 21.30 6.63
C SER A 339 3.72 21.66 5.29
N TYR A 340 3.72 20.72 4.35
CA TYR A 340 4.09 21.02 2.96
C TYR A 340 3.00 21.85 2.28
N PRO A 341 3.36 22.85 1.46
CA PRO A 341 2.41 23.60 0.65
C PRO A 341 2.11 22.87 -0.68
N ILE A 342 1.63 21.63 -0.57
CA ILE A 342 1.33 20.79 -1.73
C ILE A 342 -0.17 20.52 -1.83
N SER A 343 -0.57 19.74 -2.84
CA SER A 343 -1.96 19.59 -3.23
C SER A 343 -2.87 19.12 -2.08
N GLU A 344 -4.16 19.25 -2.28
CA GLU A 344 -5.19 18.82 -1.32
C GLU A 344 -5.44 17.30 -1.34
N ASP A 345 -4.71 16.57 -2.18
CA ASP A 345 -4.86 15.14 -2.31
C ASP A 345 -4.28 14.37 -1.11
N HIS A 346 -4.60 13.09 -1.02
CA HIS A 346 -4.26 12.26 0.13
C HIS A 346 -2.90 11.59 -0.04
N THR A 347 -2.27 11.28 1.07
CA THR A 347 -1.16 10.32 1.14
C THR A 347 -1.72 8.92 1.32
N ASP A 348 -1.15 7.95 0.64
CA ASP A 348 -1.54 6.55 0.76
C ASP A 348 -0.72 5.83 1.82
N GLU A 349 0.59 6.01 1.81
CA GLU A 349 1.49 5.35 2.75
C GLU A 349 2.70 6.22 3.09
N ILE A 350 3.19 6.08 4.32
CA ILE A 350 4.38 6.75 4.84
C ILE A 350 5.22 5.72 5.60
N VAL A 351 6.52 5.67 5.30
CA VAL A 351 7.50 4.83 5.98
C VAL A 351 8.67 5.71 6.40
N ALA A 352 9.13 5.61 7.64
CA ALA A 352 10.27 6.38 8.14
C ALA A 352 11.42 5.47 8.53
N GLY A 353 12.66 5.96 8.40
CA GLY A 353 13.84 5.17 8.74
C GLY A 353 15.16 5.90 8.50
N LYS A 354 16.24 5.20 8.84
CA LYS A 354 17.62 5.55 8.48
C LYS A 354 18.10 4.54 7.45
N TRP A 355 18.09 4.90 6.20
CA TRP A 355 18.45 4.00 5.09
C TRP A 355 19.57 4.54 4.21
N MET A 356 19.98 5.79 4.39
CA MET A 356 21.12 6.39 3.70
C MET A 356 22.40 6.12 4.48
N PRO A 357 23.53 5.85 3.81
CA PRO A 357 24.80 5.59 4.49
C PRO A 357 25.25 6.78 5.36
N GLY A 358 25.52 6.50 6.64
CA GLY A 358 26.07 7.49 7.57
C GLY A 358 25.12 8.59 8.00
N GLU A 359 23.82 8.43 7.79
CA GLU A 359 22.82 9.37 8.30
C GLU A 359 22.58 9.20 9.80
N ASP A 360 22.38 10.31 10.51
CA ASP A 360 22.08 10.34 11.93
C ASP A 360 20.61 10.68 12.20
N GLU A 361 19.99 11.52 11.38
CA GLU A 361 18.68 12.12 11.66
C GLU A 361 17.50 11.35 11.05
N GLY A 362 17.72 10.56 10.01
CA GLY A 362 16.67 9.80 9.34
C GLY A 362 15.81 10.61 8.37
N HIS A 363 14.97 9.89 7.63
CA HIS A 363 14.06 10.42 6.61
C HIS A 363 12.73 9.68 6.63
N PHE A 364 11.78 10.14 5.86
CA PHE A 364 10.57 9.38 5.54
C PHE A 364 10.35 9.33 4.03
N ALA A 365 9.81 8.22 3.58
CA ALA A 365 9.34 8.02 2.22
C ALA A 365 7.82 8.06 2.20
N CYS A 366 7.25 8.78 1.25
CA CYS A 366 5.81 8.97 1.14
C CYS A 366 5.33 8.72 -0.28
N VAL A 367 4.19 8.06 -0.40
CA VAL A 367 3.45 7.89 -1.64
C VAL A 367 2.08 8.52 -1.54
N SER A 368 1.60 9.08 -2.65
CA SER A 368 0.38 9.85 -2.63
C SER A 368 -0.32 9.90 -3.99
N GLY A 369 -1.56 10.35 -3.98
CA GLY A 369 -2.43 10.40 -5.14
C GLY A 369 -1.85 11.21 -6.30
N THR A 370 -1.71 12.52 -6.14
CA THR A 370 -1.23 13.40 -7.22
C THR A 370 0.24 13.79 -7.10
N GLU A 371 0.82 13.66 -5.91
CA GLU A 371 2.20 14.09 -5.65
C GLU A 371 3.24 13.00 -5.95
N GLY A 372 2.77 11.79 -6.29
CA GLY A 372 3.64 10.66 -6.63
C GLY A 372 4.41 10.14 -5.43
N PHE A 373 5.70 9.89 -5.62
CA PHE A 373 6.64 9.44 -4.60
C PHE A 373 7.59 10.58 -4.21
N PHE A 374 7.88 10.71 -2.90
CA PHE A 374 8.93 11.63 -2.43
C PHE A 374 9.60 11.14 -1.15
N ILE A 375 10.82 11.59 -0.94
CA ILE A 375 11.57 11.46 0.31
C ILE A 375 11.56 12.82 0.99
N GLY A 376 11.15 12.87 2.26
CA GLY A 376 11.19 14.06 3.09
C GLY A 376 12.13 13.89 4.27
N ASP A 377 12.75 15.00 4.72
CA ASP A 377 13.40 15.05 6.01
C ASP A 377 12.39 15.46 7.12
N PHE A 378 12.76 15.27 8.38
CA PHE A 378 11.89 15.64 9.50
C PHE A 378 11.81 17.15 9.74
N TYR A 379 12.47 17.97 8.93
CA TYR A 379 12.44 19.44 9.00
C TYR A 379 11.48 20.09 8.00
N GLY A 380 10.78 19.27 7.19
CA GLY A 380 9.82 19.76 6.21
C GLY A 380 10.45 20.12 4.87
N ASN A 381 11.58 19.51 4.49
CA ASN A 381 12.14 19.63 3.15
C ASN A 381 11.90 18.36 2.35
N ILE A 382 11.63 18.51 1.06
CA ILE A 382 11.60 17.38 0.12
C ILE A 382 13.02 17.18 -0.40
N VAL A 383 13.59 16.00 -0.16
CA VAL A 383 14.96 15.62 -0.52
C VAL A 383 15.00 15.06 -1.94
N ALA A 384 14.05 14.22 -2.28
CA ALA A 384 13.90 13.64 -3.60
C ALA A 384 12.42 13.47 -3.95
N ARG A 385 12.07 13.52 -5.23
CA ARG A 385 10.69 13.36 -5.70
C ARG A 385 10.63 12.79 -7.10
N ASP A 386 9.65 11.91 -7.34
CA ASP A 386 9.32 11.41 -8.66
C ASP A 386 7.79 11.39 -8.88
N MET A 387 7.35 12.02 -9.97
CA MET A 387 5.93 12.17 -10.34
C MET A 387 5.44 10.93 -11.09
N VAL A 388 5.34 9.82 -10.37
CA VAL A 388 4.94 8.51 -10.93
C VAL A 388 3.42 8.34 -11.14
N GLY A 389 2.64 9.39 -10.95
CA GLY A 389 1.18 9.34 -10.90
C GLY A 389 0.69 8.92 -9.52
N HIS A 390 -0.51 8.32 -9.43
CA HIS A 390 -1.10 7.91 -8.16
C HIS A 390 -0.33 6.75 -7.55
N ALA A 391 0.66 7.06 -6.73
CA ALA A 391 1.46 6.08 -6.01
C ALA A 391 0.70 5.55 -4.78
N GLN A 392 0.78 4.23 -4.54
CA GLN A 392 -0.06 3.54 -3.54
C GLN A 392 0.73 2.85 -2.46
N ARG A 393 1.91 2.33 -2.77
CA ARG A 393 2.72 1.53 -1.87
C ARG A 393 4.16 1.98 -1.88
N VAL A 394 4.78 1.92 -0.71
CA VAL A 394 6.21 2.10 -0.53
C VAL A 394 6.74 1.12 0.50
N SER A 395 7.91 0.57 0.26
CA SER A 395 8.68 -0.18 1.27
C SER A 395 10.16 0.04 1.08
N ILE A 396 10.92 -0.15 2.15
CA ILE A 396 12.35 0.09 2.21
C ILE A 396 13.01 -1.15 2.83
N ALA A 397 13.98 -1.73 2.13
CA ALA A 397 14.71 -2.88 2.63
C ALA A 397 16.01 -3.08 1.85
N ASN A 398 16.80 -4.09 2.24
CA ASN A 398 18.03 -4.46 1.56
C ASN A 398 17.74 -5.38 0.37
N TYR A 399 17.17 -4.82 -0.69
CA TYR A 399 16.82 -5.57 -1.90
C TYR A 399 18.02 -5.85 -2.80
N CYS A 400 19.07 -4.99 -2.72
CA CYS A 400 20.28 -5.07 -3.53
C CYS A 400 21.52 -4.99 -2.63
N PRO A 401 21.96 -6.08 -1.98
CA PRO A 401 23.02 -6.06 -0.98
C PRO A 401 24.40 -5.61 -1.55
N GLU A 402 24.53 -5.54 -2.88
CA GLU A 402 25.72 -5.00 -3.55
C GLU A 402 25.75 -3.46 -3.60
N ARG A 403 24.67 -2.78 -3.22
CA ARG A 403 24.57 -1.31 -3.18
C ARG A 403 24.77 -0.79 -1.78
N GLU A 404 25.10 0.49 -1.68
CA GLU A 404 25.11 1.17 -0.39
C GLU A 404 23.70 1.62 0.02
N GLY A 405 23.44 1.63 1.30
CA GLY A 405 22.13 1.99 1.85
C GLY A 405 21.09 0.89 1.64
N ARG A 406 19.82 1.28 1.61
CA ARG A 406 18.70 0.37 1.32
C ARG A 406 17.86 0.93 0.20
N GLU A 407 17.31 0.06 -0.60
CA GLU A 407 16.48 0.45 -1.74
C GLU A 407 15.05 0.73 -1.31
N ILE A 408 14.38 1.53 -2.13
CA ILE A 408 12.98 1.91 -1.96
C ILE A 408 12.18 1.36 -3.14
N VAL A 409 11.18 0.55 -2.87
CA VAL A 409 10.25 0.08 -3.90
C VAL A 409 8.92 0.81 -3.78
N VAL A 410 8.37 1.22 -4.92
CA VAL A 410 7.12 2.01 -5.02
C VAL A 410 6.23 1.42 -6.12
N THR A 411 4.92 1.48 -5.96
CA THR A 411 3.99 1.20 -7.06
C THR A 411 2.89 2.25 -7.20
N ASN A 412 2.41 2.41 -8.44
CA ASN A 412 1.25 3.18 -8.79
C ASN A 412 0.21 2.26 -9.45
N PHE A 413 -0.80 1.80 -8.78
CA PHE A 413 -1.73 0.84 -9.37
C PHE A 413 -3.19 1.31 -9.43
N TRP A 414 -3.49 2.53 -9.03
CA TRP A 414 -4.87 3.00 -8.99
C TRP A 414 -5.48 3.09 -10.40
N GLY A 415 -6.48 2.25 -10.67
CA GLY A 415 -7.20 2.22 -11.95
C GLY A 415 -6.47 1.50 -13.11
N HIS A 416 -5.31 0.88 -12.86
CA HIS A 416 -4.55 0.06 -13.82
C HIS A 416 -3.74 -1.02 -13.07
N GLN A 417 -2.99 -1.86 -13.81
CA GLN A 417 -2.24 -2.97 -13.21
C GLN A 417 -1.12 -2.54 -12.27
N GLY A 418 -0.60 -1.35 -12.48
CA GLY A 418 0.51 -0.80 -11.72
C GLY A 418 1.85 -0.94 -12.41
N VAL A 419 2.69 0.03 -12.12
CA VAL A 419 4.12 0.02 -12.46
C VAL A 419 4.87 -0.04 -11.13
N ILE A 420 5.81 -0.96 -11.03
CA ILE A 420 6.72 -1.08 -9.89
C ILE A 420 7.99 -0.33 -10.24
N PHE A 421 8.44 0.51 -9.33
CA PHE A 421 9.67 1.29 -9.43
C PHE A 421 10.61 0.89 -8.30
N LEU A 422 11.87 0.68 -8.59
CA LEU A 422 12.93 0.56 -7.59
C LEU A 422 13.83 1.78 -7.65
N TYR A 423 14.09 2.35 -6.49
CA TYR A 423 14.98 3.49 -6.29
C TYR A 423 16.14 3.10 -5.39
N ASP A 424 17.29 3.76 -5.57
CA ASP A 424 18.37 3.70 -4.60
C ASP A 424 18.02 4.47 -3.31
N CYS A 425 18.87 4.41 -2.32
CA CYS A 425 18.67 5.08 -1.03
C CYS A 425 18.53 6.61 -1.13
N TYR A 426 18.92 7.23 -2.24
CA TYR A 426 18.83 8.67 -2.49
C TYR A 426 17.60 9.05 -3.33
N GLY A 427 16.79 8.09 -3.75
CA GLY A 427 15.61 8.32 -4.57
C GLY A 427 15.89 8.38 -6.08
N ASN A 428 17.07 7.93 -6.55
CA ASN A 428 17.33 7.79 -7.97
C ASN A 428 16.73 6.46 -8.47
N GLN A 429 15.95 6.52 -9.55
CA GLN A 429 15.32 5.34 -10.11
C GLN A 429 16.38 4.37 -10.67
N ILE A 430 16.33 3.10 -10.25
CA ILE A 430 17.17 2.02 -10.72
C ILE A 430 16.52 1.34 -11.93
N TRP A 431 15.25 0.93 -11.75
CA TRP A 431 14.44 0.34 -12.80
C TRP A 431 12.95 0.59 -12.57
N GLU A 432 12.19 0.38 -13.63
CA GLU A 432 10.73 0.29 -13.59
C GLU A 432 10.26 -0.93 -14.37
N MET A 433 9.16 -1.53 -13.92
CA MET A 433 8.53 -2.64 -14.63
C MET A 433 7.01 -2.57 -14.49
N GLU A 434 6.32 -2.89 -15.57
CA GLU A 434 4.87 -3.03 -15.54
C GLU A 434 4.50 -4.41 -15.00
N ASN A 435 3.62 -4.43 -14.00
CA ASN A 435 3.04 -5.67 -13.52
C ASN A 435 1.73 -5.97 -14.28
N GLU A 436 1.48 -7.24 -14.59
CA GLU A 436 0.25 -7.66 -15.28
C GLU A 436 -0.95 -7.79 -14.33
N MET A 437 -0.71 -7.79 -13.02
CA MET A 437 -1.74 -7.94 -11.98
C MET A 437 -1.92 -6.66 -11.19
N ASN A 438 -3.16 -6.33 -10.86
CA ASN A 438 -3.48 -5.23 -9.96
C ASN A 438 -3.09 -5.56 -8.51
N GLY A 439 -2.75 -4.52 -7.75
CA GLY A 439 -2.68 -4.59 -6.31
C GLY A 439 -1.43 -5.27 -5.79
N ASN A 440 -0.28 -4.69 -6.05
CA ASN A 440 0.97 -5.16 -5.49
C ASN A 440 1.10 -4.76 -4.02
N ILE A 441 1.51 -5.69 -3.18
CA ILE A 441 1.71 -5.46 -1.75
C ILE A 441 3.03 -4.73 -1.50
N LEU A 442 4.10 -5.12 -2.17
CA LEU A 442 5.47 -4.58 -2.06
C LEU A 442 6.06 -4.67 -0.64
N ALA A 443 5.63 -5.62 0.15
CA ALA A 443 6.24 -5.88 1.45
C ALA A 443 7.63 -6.50 1.28
N PRO A 444 8.62 -6.12 2.11
CA PRO A 444 9.87 -6.85 2.20
C PRO A 444 9.65 -8.20 2.84
N VAL A 445 10.39 -9.20 2.40
CA VAL A 445 10.30 -10.57 2.90
C VAL A 445 11.70 -11.10 3.19
N ASN A 446 11.98 -11.40 4.44
CA ASN A 446 13.17 -12.15 4.85
C ASN A 446 12.96 -13.65 4.55
N TRP A 447 13.08 -14.02 3.25
CA TRP A 447 12.79 -15.37 2.80
C TRP A 447 13.94 -16.35 3.02
N ASP A 448 15.15 -15.91 2.69
CA ASP A 448 16.36 -16.75 2.74
C ASP A 448 17.06 -16.74 4.10
N GLY A 449 16.82 -15.72 4.92
CA GLY A 449 17.48 -15.52 6.21
C GLY A 449 18.96 -15.14 6.10
N ASP A 450 19.37 -14.49 5.02
CA ASP A 450 20.76 -14.11 4.73
C ASP A 450 21.02 -12.60 4.76
N GLY A 451 19.99 -11.79 5.03
CA GLY A 451 20.04 -10.33 5.08
C GLY A 451 19.69 -9.64 3.77
N THR A 452 19.27 -10.41 2.76
CA THR A 452 18.68 -9.88 1.52
C THR A 452 17.17 -10.09 1.59
N GLU A 453 16.40 -9.02 1.51
CA GLU A 453 14.95 -9.11 1.43
C GLU A 453 14.49 -9.25 -0.03
N LEU A 454 13.41 -10.00 -0.21
CA LEU A 454 12.69 -10.10 -1.48
C LEU A 454 11.43 -9.24 -1.43
N ILE A 455 10.90 -8.87 -2.59
CA ILE A 455 9.73 -8.01 -2.73
C ILE A 455 8.49 -8.89 -2.94
N LEU A 456 7.57 -8.96 -1.97
CA LEU A 456 6.28 -9.61 -2.15
C LEU A 456 5.39 -8.75 -3.07
N THR A 457 5.05 -9.26 -4.24
CA THR A 457 4.16 -8.57 -5.17
C THR A 457 2.68 -8.86 -4.88
N ASN A 458 2.21 -10.01 -5.27
CA ASN A 458 0.85 -10.50 -5.06
C ASN A 458 0.83 -12.03 -5.06
N ALA A 459 -0.30 -12.63 -4.77
CA ALA A 459 -0.45 -14.08 -4.64
C ALA A 459 -0.83 -14.80 -5.96
N ASP A 460 -0.75 -14.17 -7.12
CA ASP A 460 -1.04 -14.86 -8.38
C ASP A 460 0.05 -15.89 -8.71
N ALA A 461 -0.35 -17.16 -8.94
CA ALA A 461 0.59 -18.25 -9.15
C ALA A 461 1.45 -18.10 -10.43
N LYS A 462 1.01 -17.33 -11.43
CA LYS A 462 1.72 -17.16 -12.70
C LYS A 462 2.55 -15.89 -12.76
N LYS A 463 2.08 -14.82 -12.12
CA LYS A 463 2.63 -13.47 -12.27
C LYS A 463 3.04 -12.84 -10.93
N GLY A 464 2.54 -13.38 -9.81
CA GLY A 464 2.90 -12.95 -8.47
C GLY A 464 4.13 -13.67 -7.91
N GLY A 465 4.30 -13.58 -6.60
CA GLY A 465 5.40 -14.16 -5.86
C GLY A 465 6.37 -13.13 -5.33
N LEU A 466 7.61 -13.54 -5.16
CA LEU A 466 8.68 -12.69 -4.64
C LEU A 466 9.65 -12.30 -5.77
N LEU A 467 9.92 -11.00 -5.89
CA LEU A 467 10.96 -10.48 -6.79
C LEU A 467 12.23 -10.21 -6.01
N ASN A 468 13.38 -10.40 -6.67
CA ASN A 468 14.64 -9.87 -6.16
C ASN A 468 14.85 -8.40 -6.55
N GLY A 469 15.91 -7.76 -6.04
CA GLY A 469 16.24 -6.36 -6.33
C GLY A 469 16.55 -6.04 -7.80
N ARG A 470 16.64 -7.04 -8.68
CA ARG A 470 16.77 -6.86 -10.13
C ARG A 470 15.43 -6.97 -10.87
N GLY A 471 14.31 -7.12 -10.14
CA GLY A 471 12.97 -7.30 -10.71
C GLY A 471 12.75 -8.69 -11.32
N VAL A 472 13.58 -9.67 -10.97
CA VAL A 472 13.44 -11.06 -11.43
C VAL A 472 12.66 -11.86 -10.38
N ARG A 473 11.68 -12.66 -10.82
CA ARG A 473 10.93 -13.52 -9.92
C ARG A 473 11.82 -14.61 -9.34
N ALA A 474 12.03 -14.53 -8.03
CA ALA A 474 12.91 -15.40 -7.24
C ALA A 474 12.16 -16.58 -6.62
N VAL A 475 10.89 -16.38 -6.23
CA VAL A 475 10.03 -17.41 -5.65
C VAL A 475 8.63 -17.28 -6.22
N GLU A 476 8.02 -18.40 -6.61
CA GLU A 476 6.66 -18.46 -7.15
C GLU A 476 5.69 -19.11 -6.17
N PHE A 477 4.43 -18.68 -6.18
CA PHE A 477 3.37 -19.42 -5.50
C PHE A 477 3.06 -20.71 -6.23
N PRO A 478 2.79 -21.82 -5.51
CA PRO A 478 2.33 -23.05 -6.13
C PRO A 478 0.91 -22.88 -6.72
N ASP A 479 0.62 -23.50 -7.85
CA ASP A 479 -0.73 -23.52 -8.44
C ASP A 479 -1.58 -24.63 -7.76
N ASP A 480 -1.93 -24.42 -6.48
CA ASP A 480 -2.62 -25.38 -5.61
C ASP A 480 -4.04 -24.95 -5.22
N GLY A 481 -4.54 -23.88 -5.85
CA GLY A 481 -5.88 -23.34 -5.62
C GLY A 481 -5.97 -22.42 -4.40
N HIS A 482 -4.85 -21.86 -3.97
CA HIS A 482 -4.85 -20.84 -2.92
C HIS A 482 -5.59 -19.57 -3.33
N PRO A 483 -6.11 -18.78 -2.36
CA PRO A 483 -6.73 -17.49 -2.63
C PRO A 483 -5.69 -16.47 -3.12
N VAL A 484 -6.15 -15.54 -3.97
CA VAL A 484 -5.29 -14.51 -4.58
C VAL A 484 -5.72 -13.09 -4.23
N LEU A 485 -6.66 -12.93 -3.30
CA LEU A 485 -7.27 -11.63 -3.02
C LEU A 485 -6.35 -10.73 -2.19
N CYS A 486 -5.75 -11.27 -1.14
CA CYS A 486 -4.83 -10.56 -0.25
C CYS A 486 -3.66 -11.45 0.16
N CYS A 487 -2.53 -10.83 0.46
CA CYS A 487 -1.37 -11.52 1.02
C CYS A 487 -0.61 -10.63 2.02
N GLU A 488 0.17 -11.28 2.88
CA GLU A 488 0.97 -10.69 3.94
C GLU A 488 2.23 -11.51 4.18
N SER A 489 3.27 -10.90 4.73
CA SER A 489 4.48 -11.57 5.22
C SER A 489 4.65 -11.33 6.73
N LEU A 490 5.03 -12.38 7.47
CA LEU A 490 5.18 -12.35 8.92
C LEU A 490 5.88 -13.61 9.39
N ASP A 491 6.84 -13.51 10.31
CA ASP A 491 7.41 -14.69 10.99
C ASP A 491 6.39 -15.31 11.94
N LEU A 492 5.80 -16.42 11.56
CA LEU A 492 4.82 -17.18 12.34
C LEU A 492 5.39 -18.47 12.91
N THR A 493 6.53 -18.94 12.41
CA THR A 493 7.19 -20.16 12.88
C THR A 493 8.24 -19.89 13.95
N GLY A 494 8.67 -18.63 14.11
CA GLY A 494 9.67 -18.21 15.08
C GLY A 494 11.10 -18.59 14.67
N ASP A 495 11.34 -18.80 13.38
CA ASP A 495 12.69 -19.05 12.86
C ASP A 495 13.32 -17.80 12.24
N GLU A 496 12.71 -16.63 12.47
CA GLU A 496 13.11 -15.29 12.01
C GLU A 496 13.02 -15.08 10.49
N ARG A 497 12.51 -16.04 9.73
CA ARG A 497 12.15 -15.88 8.32
C ARG A 497 10.64 -15.72 8.20
N ASP A 498 10.23 -14.96 7.20
CA ASP A 498 8.81 -14.64 7.03
C ASP A 498 8.05 -15.79 6.34
N GLU A 499 6.91 -16.16 6.90
CA GLU A 499 5.86 -16.89 6.19
C GLU A 499 5.05 -15.94 5.30
N LEU A 500 4.43 -16.51 4.26
CA LEU A 500 3.49 -15.81 3.41
C LEU A 500 2.08 -16.26 3.68
N VAL A 501 1.24 -15.33 4.11
CA VAL A 501 -0.17 -15.56 4.37
C VAL A 501 -1.00 -15.04 3.19
N VAL A 502 -1.83 -15.89 2.59
CA VAL A 502 -2.74 -15.50 1.52
C VAL A 502 -4.18 -15.84 1.90
N TRP A 503 -5.13 -14.93 1.64
CA TRP A 503 -6.51 -15.14 2.07
C TRP A 503 -7.53 -14.46 1.16
N ASP A 504 -8.76 -14.92 1.32
CA ASP A 504 -9.98 -14.29 0.81
C ASP A 504 -11.12 -14.37 1.86
N TYR A 505 -12.35 -14.32 1.42
CA TYR A 505 -13.54 -14.44 2.30
C TYR A 505 -13.72 -15.85 2.87
N HIS A 506 -13.15 -16.88 2.25
CA HIS A 506 -13.48 -18.27 2.48
C HIS A 506 -12.31 -19.08 3.03
N SER A 507 -11.09 -18.72 2.65
CA SER A 507 -9.91 -19.53 2.96
C SER A 507 -8.68 -18.68 3.23
N MET A 508 -7.78 -19.24 4.04
CA MET A 508 -6.46 -18.70 4.31
C MET A 508 -5.44 -19.83 4.15
N TYR A 509 -4.38 -19.58 3.39
CA TYR A 509 -3.25 -20.48 3.27
C TYR A 509 -2.01 -19.77 3.81
N ILE A 510 -1.15 -20.52 4.47
CA ILE A 510 0.12 -20.03 5.00
C ILE A 510 1.23 -20.89 4.41
N TYR A 511 2.19 -20.23 3.78
CA TYR A 511 3.34 -20.86 3.17
C TYR A 511 4.60 -20.53 3.94
N THR A 512 5.42 -21.54 4.18
CA THR A 512 6.78 -21.42 4.71
C THR A 512 7.79 -21.90 3.65
N GLN A 513 9.06 -21.82 3.95
CA GLN A 513 10.14 -22.32 3.10
C GLN A 513 10.22 -23.86 3.19
N ASP A 514 10.61 -24.53 2.09
CA ASP A 514 10.73 -26.00 2.08
C ASP A 514 11.95 -26.51 2.87
N ASP A 515 12.88 -25.65 3.23
CA ASP A 515 14.02 -25.90 4.11
C ASP A 515 13.86 -25.35 5.55
N CYS A 516 12.68 -24.88 5.90
CA CYS A 516 12.36 -24.38 7.26
C CYS A 516 12.08 -25.55 8.22
N PRO A 517 12.52 -25.49 9.51
CA PRO A 517 13.41 -24.48 10.08
C PRO A 517 14.89 -24.74 9.75
N LYS A 518 15.67 -23.69 9.66
CA LYS A 518 17.14 -23.77 9.54
C LYS A 518 17.81 -22.71 10.43
N GLU A 519 19.09 -22.90 10.70
CA GLU A 519 19.90 -21.89 11.38
C GLU A 519 20.04 -20.65 10.51
N GLN A 520 19.76 -19.47 11.06
CA GLN A 520 19.82 -18.20 10.37
C GLN A 520 21.25 -17.66 10.35
N THR A 521 21.58 -16.90 9.32
CA THR A 521 22.80 -16.09 9.24
C THR A 521 22.52 -14.59 9.44
N TYR A 522 21.25 -14.21 9.38
CA TYR A 522 20.76 -12.86 9.58
C TYR A 522 19.61 -12.89 10.60
N HIS A 523 19.69 -12.00 11.56
CA HIS A 523 18.67 -11.81 12.58
C HIS A 523 18.02 -10.44 12.37
N PRO A 524 16.84 -10.39 11.73
CA PRO A 524 16.18 -9.14 11.47
C PRO A 524 15.74 -8.50 12.77
N VAL A 525 15.60 -7.19 12.73
CA VAL A 525 15.01 -6.48 13.83
C VAL A 525 13.54 -6.84 13.92
N GLN A 526 13.12 -7.23 15.13
CA GLN A 526 11.72 -7.51 15.40
C GLN A 526 10.96 -6.19 15.56
N PHE A 527 10.14 -5.88 14.57
CA PHE A 527 9.24 -4.74 14.66
C PHE A 527 7.94 -5.10 15.35
N PRO A 528 7.36 -4.15 16.10
CA PRO A 528 6.05 -4.35 16.65
C PRO A 528 5.04 -4.61 15.52
N ILE A 529 4.29 -5.69 15.61
CA ILE A 529 3.25 -6.02 14.63
C ILE A 529 1.93 -5.28 14.84
N TYR A 530 1.82 -4.47 15.89
CA TYR A 530 0.71 -3.54 16.04
C TYR A 530 0.84 -2.36 15.06
N ASN A 531 -0.20 -1.63 14.84
CA ASN A 531 -0.31 -0.57 13.86
C ASN A 531 -0.29 -1.04 12.40
N ALA A 532 -0.60 -2.31 12.17
CA ALA A 532 -0.76 -2.79 10.82
C ALA A 532 -1.80 -1.97 10.05
N SER A 533 -1.43 -1.56 8.86
CA SER A 533 -2.35 -0.94 7.90
C SER A 533 -2.96 -2.00 6.99
N ASN A 534 -4.14 -1.69 6.46
CA ASN A 534 -4.72 -2.48 5.39
C ASN A 534 -3.97 -2.34 4.08
N TYR A 535 -3.12 -1.33 3.99
CA TYR A 535 -2.27 -1.08 2.85
C TYR A 535 -0.90 -1.70 3.01
N ARG A 536 -0.46 -2.07 4.22
CA ARG A 536 0.75 -2.80 4.45
C ARG A 536 2.05 -2.08 4.13
N GLY A 537 2.37 -1.10 4.85
CA GLY A 537 3.63 -0.38 4.76
C GLY A 537 4.32 -0.23 6.08
N GLU A 538 3.56 -0.26 7.15
CA GLU A 538 4.07 -0.02 8.50
C GLU A 538 5.04 -1.10 9.00
N TYR A 539 5.05 -2.27 8.37
CA TYR A 539 6.03 -3.31 8.67
C TYR A 539 7.32 -3.20 7.85
N SER A 540 7.37 -2.29 6.90
CA SER A 540 8.52 -2.11 6.02
C SER A 540 9.62 -1.27 6.67
N TYR A 541 10.05 -1.68 7.84
CA TYR A 541 11.14 -1.01 8.52
C TYR A 541 12.47 -1.70 8.20
N PRO A 542 13.52 -0.97 7.76
CA PRO A 542 14.75 -1.62 7.29
C PRO A 542 15.58 -2.27 8.39
N ASP A 543 15.64 -1.73 9.58
CA ASP A 543 16.43 -2.29 10.65
C ASP A 543 16.32 -1.41 11.93
N ALA A 544 16.62 -1.91 13.15
CA ALA A 544 16.31 -1.22 14.41
C ALA A 544 17.06 0.07 14.62
N SER A 545 18.26 0.13 14.09
CA SER A 545 19.08 1.32 14.24
C SER A 545 18.43 2.56 13.66
N TYR A 546 17.41 2.37 12.84
CA TYR A 546 16.76 3.49 12.19
C TYR A 546 15.51 4.01 12.91
N LEU A 547 15.08 3.38 13.97
CA LEU A 547 14.07 3.94 14.88
C LEU A 547 14.70 4.80 15.99
N ASP A 548 16.03 4.84 16.07
CA ASP A 548 16.76 5.69 17.00
C ASP A 548 17.02 7.07 16.35
N PHE A 549 15.96 7.84 16.22
CA PHE A 549 15.99 9.17 15.64
C PHE A 549 16.37 10.23 16.66
N HIS A 550 17.06 11.29 16.20
CA HIS A 550 17.50 12.39 17.03
C HIS A 550 17.37 13.74 16.29
N ALA A 551 16.23 13.95 15.65
CA ALA A 551 15.99 15.19 14.92
C ALA A 551 15.85 16.40 15.89
N ASP A 552 16.33 17.58 15.47
CA ASP A 552 16.32 18.79 16.29
C ASP A 552 14.93 19.45 16.29
N LYS A 553 14.19 19.29 17.37
CA LYS A 553 12.84 19.82 17.55
C LYS A 553 12.74 21.34 17.36
N GLU A 554 13.77 22.10 17.73
CA GLU A 554 13.76 23.55 17.55
C GLU A 554 13.92 23.94 16.07
N LYS A 555 14.68 23.17 15.30
CA LYS A 555 14.73 23.33 13.84
C LYS A 555 13.38 23.01 13.19
N MET A 556 12.68 21.95 13.63
CA MET A 556 11.35 21.62 13.13
C MET A 556 10.36 22.76 13.36
N LYS A 557 10.37 23.36 14.57
CA LYS A 557 9.53 24.50 14.93
C LYS A 557 9.87 25.76 14.13
N ALA A 558 11.14 25.96 13.80
CA ALA A 558 11.57 27.13 13.04
C ALA A 558 11.05 27.15 11.61
N ASN A 559 10.71 25.98 11.05
CA ASN A 559 10.14 25.81 9.71
C ASN A 559 8.62 25.92 9.67
N ARG A 560 7.97 26.32 10.75
CA ARG A 560 6.53 26.69 10.75
C ARG A 560 6.30 27.84 9.77
N LYS A 561 5.83 27.54 8.57
CA LYS A 561 5.41 28.52 7.57
C LYS A 561 3.95 28.34 7.23
#